data_72c84b6e67878d5bfc5069b766171984
#
_entry.id   72c84b6e67878d5bfc5069b766171984
#
_cell.length_a   1.000
_cell.length_b   1.000
_cell.length_c   1.000
_cell.angle_alpha   90.00
_cell.angle_beta   90.00
_cell.angle_gamma   90.00
#
_symmetry.space_group_name_H-M   'P 1'
#
loop_
_entity.id
_entity.type
_entity.pdbx_description
1 polymer ?
#
loop_
_entity_poly.entity_id
_entity_poly.type
_entity_poly.pdbx_seq_one_letter_code
_entity_poly.pdbx_strand_id
1 'polypeptide(L)'
;MTWPAYAGRHLVGRLGLLLATATIAVLGVAAPAWAHASDAPDGTDYRTGVIGPAPAVPGLTARTVESGARLELTNRTGRTVEVLGYRGEPYLEIRPDGVYENVHSPATYLNQTLDGDTAVPTTADPALPPRWRRIGTEPVARWHDRRTHWTEETAPDQVRAAPDRPHRIRDWVVPLRDGTTVVELRGILDWLPPPDPAAWWAYALLGALAVAGLSLLPTRGPLLVAAPAVL
;
A
#
# COMPACT_ATOMS: atom_id res chain seq x y z
N MET A 1 -1.51 -62.87 -30.73
CA MET A 1 -0.59 -61.96 -29.97
C MET A 1 -0.97 -60.54 -30.36
N THR A 2 -1.82 -59.91 -29.56
CA THR A 2 -2.25 -58.51 -29.81
C THR A 2 -2.22 -57.78 -28.46
N TRP A 3 -1.14 -57.05 -28.21
CA TRP A 3 -0.92 -56.05 -27.18
C TRP A 3 0.06 -55.00 -27.70
N PRO A 4 0.03 -53.71 -27.38
CA PRO A 4 -0.69 -52.93 -26.36
C PRO A 4 -1.19 -51.55 -26.89
N ALA A 5 -2.37 -51.48 -27.48
CA ALA A 5 -2.91 -50.17 -27.92
C ALA A 5 -3.69 -49.41 -26.85
N TYR A 6 -4.00 -50.04 -25.71
CA TYR A 6 -4.87 -49.45 -24.68
C TYR A 6 -4.13 -48.54 -23.68
N ALA A 7 -2.86 -48.80 -23.37
CA ALA A 7 -2.13 -48.02 -22.39
C ALA A 7 -1.83 -46.59 -22.86
N GLY A 8 -1.55 -46.40 -24.16
CA GLY A 8 -1.23 -45.07 -24.72
C GLY A 8 -2.38 -44.08 -24.73
N ARG A 9 -3.61 -44.58 -24.91
CA ARG A 9 -4.82 -43.71 -24.99
C ARG A 9 -5.19 -43.09 -23.64
N HIS A 10 -4.97 -43.79 -22.55
CA HIS A 10 -5.22 -43.25 -21.20
C HIS A 10 -4.15 -42.27 -20.78
N LEU A 11 -2.88 -42.40 -21.22
CA LEU A 11 -1.81 -41.47 -20.93
C LEU A 11 -2.03 -40.12 -21.65
N VAL A 12 -2.38 -40.18 -22.93
CA VAL A 12 -2.66 -38.97 -23.75
C VAL A 12 -3.90 -38.24 -23.22
N GLY A 13 -4.96 -38.96 -22.83
CA GLY A 13 -6.14 -38.35 -22.23
C GLY A 13 -5.86 -37.65 -20.87
N ARG A 14 -5.02 -38.25 -20.04
CA ARG A 14 -4.62 -37.66 -18.76
C ARG A 14 -3.69 -36.45 -18.95
N LEU A 15 -2.75 -36.48 -19.88
CA LEU A 15 -1.93 -35.31 -20.23
C LEU A 15 -2.77 -34.17 -20.79
N GLY A 16 -3.74 -34.46 -21.63
CA GLY A 16 -4.67 -33.47 -22.19
C GLY A 16 -5.53 -32.81 -21.12
N LEU A 17 -6.03 -33.57 -20.16
CA LEU A 17 -6.82 -33.07 -19.04
C LEU A 17 -5.98 -32.18 -18.11
N LEU A 18 -4.73 -32.58 -17.82
CA LEU A 18 -3.80 -31.81 -16.98
C LEU A 18 -3.37 -30.51 -17.64
N LEU A 19 -3.10 -30.52 -18.94
CA LEU A 19 -2.82 -29.30 -19.70
C LEU A 19 -4.05 -28.38 -19.73
N ALA A 20 -5.25 -28.90 -19.92
CA ALA A 20 -6.48 -28.11 -19.91
C ALA A 20 -6.76 -27.50 -18.53
N THR A 21 -6.59 -28.25 -17.43
CA THR A 21 -6.77 -27.71 -16.07
C THR A 21 -5.70 -26.69 -15.71
N ALA A 22 -4.44 -26.90 -16.07
CA ALA A 22 -3.38 -25.91 -15.88
C ALA A 22 -3.62 -24.63 -16.68
N THR A 23 -4.10 -24.75 -17.92
CA THR A 23 -4.46 -23.59 -18.76
C THR A 23 -5.65 -22.83 -18.20
N ILE A 24 -6.69 -23.52 -17.71
CA ILE A 24 -7.86 -22.90 -17.09
C ILE A 24 -7.47 -22.21 -15.77
N ALA A 25 -6.58 -22.80 -14.96
CA ALA A 25 -6.07 -22.19 -13.73
C ALA A 25 -5.28 -20.91 -14.03
N VAL A 26 -4.41 -20.92 -15.05
CA VAL A 26 -3.63 -19.73 -15.45
C VAL A 26 -4.51 -18.64 -16.05
N LEU A 27 -5.50 -19.01 -16.88
CA LEU A 27 -6.44 -18.05 -17.48
C LEU A 27 -7.49 -17.53 -16.47
N GLY A 28 -7.87 -18.34 -15.49
CA GLY A 28 -8.78 -17.93 -14.42
C GLY A 28 -8.18 -16.92 -13.44
N VAL A 29 -6.85 -16.93 -13.26
CA VAL A 29 -6.13 -15.94 -12.44
C VAL A 29 -5.91 -14.62 -13.20
N ALA A 30 -6.02 -14.64 -14.53
CA ALA A 30 -5.83 -13.47 -15.39
C ALA A 30 -7.10 -12.62 -15.60
N ALA A 31 -8.21 -12.91 -14.92
CA ALA A 31 -9.33 -11.99 -14.90
C ALA A 31 -8.88 -10.69 -14.19
N PRO A 32 -8.90 -9.52 -14.85
CA PRO A 32 -8.62 -8.27 -14.17
C PRO A 32 -9.66 -8.15 -13.05
N ALA A 33 -9.17 -8.21 -11.80
CA ALA A 33 -9.99 -7.82 -10.67
C ALA A 33 -10.22 -6.31 -10.81
N TRP A 34 -11.34 -5.94 -11.41
CA TRP A 34 -11.85 -4.57 -11.43
C TRP A 34 -12.36 -4.23 -10.02
N ALA A 35 -11.46 -4.29 -9.05
CA ALA A 35 -11.65 -3.67 -7.75
C ALA A 35 -11.34 -2.19 -7.94
N HIS A 36 -12.26 -1.46 -8.56
CA HIS A 36 -12.23 -0.01 -8.53
C HIS A 36 -12.71 0.46 -7.15
N ALA A 37 -11.79 0.38 -6.18
CA ALA A 37 -11.77 1.37 -5.15
C ALA A 37 -10.88 2.50 -5.68
N SER A 38 -11.46 3.62 -6.05
CA SER A 38 -10.74 4.83 -6.47
C SER A 38 -9.75 5.36 -5.44
N ASP A 39 -9.72 4.76 -4.26
CA ASP A 39 -8.83 5.06 -3.14
C ASP A 39 -7.89 3.90 -2.76
N ALA A 40 -7.90 2.79 -3.50
CA ALA A 40 -6.93 1.72 -3.26
C ALA A 40 -5.56 2.19 -3.77
N PRO A 41 -4.53 2.26 -2.91
CA PRO A 41 -3.21 2.64 -3.37
C PRO A 41 -2.72 1.64 -4.40
N ASP A 42 -2.33 2.13 -5.57
CA ASP A 42 -1.61 1.32 -6.55
C ASP A 42 -0.33 0.80 -5.91
N GLY A 43 0.01 -0.45 -6.18
CA GLY A 43 1.26 -1.03 -5.69
C GLY A 43 2.42 -0.18 -6.23
N THR A 44 3.07 0.57 -5.35
CA THR A 44 4.24 1.37 -5.71
C THR A 44 5.50 0.74 -5.16
N ASP A 45 6.62 0.97 -5.84
CA ASP A 45 7.93 0.57 -5.34
C ASP A 45 8.49 1.57 -4.31
N TYR A 46 7.72 2.61 -3.96
CA TYR A 46 8.05 3.55 -2.91
C TYR A 46 7.46 3.11 -1.58
N ARG A 47 8.30 3.12 -0.54
CA ARG A 47 7.89 2.79 0.82
C ARG A 47 8.08 3.97 1.75
N THR A 48 6.97 4.46 2.30
CA THR A 48 6.96 5.45 3.37
C THR A 48 7.10 4.78 4.73
N GLY A 49 8.04 5.26 5.53
CA GLY A 49 8.25 4.82 6.92
C GLY A 49 8.19 5.99 7.89
N VAL A 50 7.56 5.78 9.05
CA VAL A 50 7.53 6.75 10.15
C VAL A 50 8.67 6.46 11.11
N ILE A 51 9.47 7.49 11.47
CA ILE A 51 10.45 7.44 12.55
C ILE A 51 9.77 7.79 13.87
N GLY A 52 8.97 8.85 13.88
CA GLY A 52 8.20 9.31 15.03
C GLY A 52 8.29 10.81 15.27
N PRO A 53 7.59 11.30 16.34
CA PRO A 53 7.65 12.69 16.73
C PRO A 53 9.01 13.06 17.35
N ALA A 54 9.51 14.24 17.01
CA ALA A 54 10.74 14.83 17.56
C ALA A 54 10.49 16.29 17.96
N PRO A 55 10.63 16.67 19.26
CA PRO A 55 10.92 15.76 20.37
C PRO A 55 9.81 14.71 20.58
N ALA A 56 10.16 13.59 21.21
CA ALA A 56 9.19 12.57 21.55
C ALA A 56 8.13 13.12 22.52
N VAL A 57 6.85 12.86 22.22
CA VAL A 57 5.72 13.30 23.05
C VAL A 57 5.00 12.04 23.57
N PRO A 58 5.04 11.79 24.90
CA PRO A 58 4.33 10.66 25.51
C PRO A 58 2.83 10.70 25.18
N GLY A 59 2.29 9.59 24.67
CA GLY A 59 0.88 9.51 24.27
C GLY A 59 0.60 9.93 22.82
N LEU A 60 1.61 10.42 22.08
CA LEU A 60 1.50 10.70 20.65
C LEU A 60 2.23 9.61 19.86
N THR A 61 1.50 8.88 19.01
CA THR A 61 2.07 7.80 18.18
C THR A 61 1.62 7.95 16.74
N ALA A 62 2.51 7.62 15.81
CA ALA A 62 2.22 7.69 14.39
C ALA A 62 2.69 6.43 13.66
N ARG A 63 1.99 6.08 12.60
CA ARG A 63 2.35 4.98 11.69
C ARG A 63 1.83 5.26 10.29
N THR A 64 2.31 4.50 9.33
CA THR A 64 1.69 4.43 8.00
C THR A 64 0.64 3.34 7.97
N VAL A 65 -0.44 3.57 7.22
CA VAL A 65 -1.53 2.61 6.97
C VAL A 65 -1.81 2.53 5.47
N GLU A 66 -2.63 1.56 5.06
CA GLU A 66 -3.02 1.39 3.66
C GLU A 66 -1.79 1.28 2.74
N SER A 67 -0.89 0.34 3.06
CA SER A 67 0.37 0.11 2.33
C SER A 67 1.27 1.35 2.22
N GLY A 68 1.15 2.29 3.16
CA GLY A 68 1.93 3.53 3.18
C GLY A 68 1.21 4.74 2.60
N ALA A 69 0.04 4.58 2.01
CA ALA A 69 -0.70 5.67 1.36
C ALA A 69 -1.15 6.76 2.33
N ARG A 70 -1.41 6.42 3.59
CA ARG A 70 -1.84 7.38 4.61
C ARG A 70 -0.97 7.35 5.85
N LEU A 71 -0.82 8.52 6.47
CA LEU A 71 -0.39 8.64 7.85
C LEU A 71 -1.58 8.41 8.79
N GLU A 72 -1.33 7.72 9.90
CA GLU A 72 -2.24 7.64 11.04
C GLU A 72 -1.52 8.22 12.25
N LEU A 73 -2.13 9.22 12.89
CA LEU A 73 -1.64 9.85 14.12
C LEU A 73 -2.67 9.65 15.21
N THR A 74 -2.26 8.99 16.30
CA THR A 74 -3.08 8.77 17.49
C THR A 74 -2.62 9.70 18.60
N ASN A 75 -3.55 10.49 19.14
CA ASN A 75 -3.30 11.42 20.23
C ASN A 75 -3.92 10.94 21.55
N ARG A 76 -3.12 10.42 22.46
CA ARG A 76 -3.50 10.07 23.83
C ARG A 76 -2.86 10.97 24.89
N THR A 77 -2.44 12.18 24.50
CA THR A 77 -1.82 13.13 25.41
C THR A 77 -2.82 13.82 26.36
N GLY A 78 -4.11 13.73 26.07
CA GLY A 78 -5.17 14.49 26.75
C GLY A 78 -5.24 15.96 26.34
N ARG A 79 -4.37 16.43 25.45
CA ARG A 79 -4.34 17.80 24.91
C ARG A 79 -4.69 17.80 23.43
N THR A 80 -5.00 18.97 22.88
CA THR A 80 -5.14 19.14 21.44
C THR A 80 -3.76 19.16 20.78
N VAL A 81 -3.58 18.35 19.73
CA VAL A 81 -2.41 18.37 18.86
C VAL A 81 -2.86 18.80 17.48
N GLU A 82 -2.20 19.80 16.92
CA GLU A 82 -2.45 20.29 15.56
C GLU A 82 -1.47 19.69 14.57
N VAL A 83 -1.95 19.36 13.38
CA VAL A 83 -1.13 19.07 12.20
C VAL A 83 -1.10 20.32 11.34
N LEU A 84 0.08 20.80 10.97
CA LEU A 84 0.21 21.97 10.12
C LEU A 84 0.21 21.60 8.64
N GLY A 85 -0.51 22.40 7.86
CA GLY A 85 -0.60 22.27 6.42
C GLY A 85 0.68 22.68 5.68
N TYR A 86 0.59 22.80 4.36
CA TYR A 86 1.74 23.02 3.49
C TYR A 86 2.32 24.45 3.56
N ARG A 87 1.56 25.40 4.09
CA ARG A 87 1.97 26.80 4.29
C ARG A 87 2.15 27.14 5.77
N GLY A 88 2.15 26.12 6.66
CA GLY A 88 2.25 26.30 8.10
C GLY A 88 0.95 26.66 8.79
N GLU A 89 -0.16 26.67 8.07
CA GLU A 89 -1.49 26.89 8.59
C GLU A 89 -2.00 25.69 9.39
N PRO A 90 -2.88 25.89 10.41
CA PRO A 90 -3.58 24.79 11.06
C PRO A 90 -4.41 23.98 10.03
N TYR A 91 -4.15 22.67 9.94
CA TYR A 91 -4.85 21.78 9.00
C TYR A 91 -5.78 20.82 9.73
N LEU A 92 -5.27 20.03 10.67
CA LEU A 92 -6.07 19.14 11.51
C LEU A 92 -5.87 19.48 12.98
N GLU A 93 -6.91 19.35 13.79
CA GLU A 93 -6.82 19.24 15.23
C GLU A 93 -7.25 17.85 15.67
N ILE A 94 -6.37 17.19 16.42
CA ILE A 94 -6.66 15.92 17.05
C ILE A 94 -6.88 16.21 18.53
N ARG A 95 -8.15 16.40 18.89
CA ARG A 95 -8.61 16.71 20.22
C ARG A 95 -8.92 15.43 21.01
N PRO A 96 -9.03 15.48 22.35
CA PRO A 96 -9.45 14.31 23.13
C PRO A 96 -10.83 13.74 22.72
N ASP A 97 -11.71 14.58 22.21
CA ASP A 97 -13.08 14.23 21.79
C ASP A 97 -13.21 13.91 20.30
N GLY A 98 -12.11 13.95 19.51
CA GLY A 98 -12.15 13.59 18.11
C GLY A 98 -11.23 14.39 17.20
N VAL A 99 -11.44 14.29 15.90
CA VAL A 99 -10.66 14.94 14.87
C VAL A 99 -11.47 16.02 14.16
N TYR A 100 -10.82 17.15 13.95
CA TYR A 100 -11.38 18.30 13.27
C TYR A 100 -10.45 18.73 12.13
N GLU A 101 -11.02 19.09 10.99
CA GLU A 101 -10.29 19.66 9.86
C GLU A 101 -10.62 21.13 9.67
N ASN A 102 -9.64 21.91 9.25
CA ASN A 102 -9.80 23.31 8.94
C ASN A 102 -10.21 23.49 7.47
N VAL A 103 -11.47 23.89 7.21
CA VAL A 103 -11.97 24.10 5.85
C VAL A 103 -11.34 25.31 5.12
N HIS A 104 -10.59 26.17 5.85
CA HIS A 104 -9.79 27.23 5.22
C HIS A 104 -8.38 26.76 4.85
N SER A 105 -7.94 25.57 5.31
CA SER A 105 -6.65 25.02 4.89
C SER A 105 -6.75 24.40 3.49
N PRO A 106 -5.85 24.75 2.57
CA PRO A 106 -5.71 24.06 1.29
C PRO A 106 -5.41 22.58 1.45
N ALA A 107 -4.70 22.18 2.53
CA ALA A 107 -4.38 20.79 2.82
C ALA A 107 -5.63 19.92 3.03
N THR A 108 -6.75 20.49 3.50
CA THR A 108 -8.04 19.79 3.62
C THR A 108 -8.55 19.22 2.29
N TYR A 109 -8.21 19.86 1.19
CA TYR A 109 -8.60 19.45 -0.16
C TYR A 109 -7.50 18.65 -0.85
N LEU A 110 -6.26 19.12 -0.79
CA LEU A 110 -5.11 18.45 -1.42
C LEU A 110 -4.86 17.04 -0.87
N ASN A 111 -5.19 16.79 0.40
CA ASN A 111 -4.98 15.51 1.06
C ASN A 111 -6.18 14.56 0.95
N GLN A 112 -7.17 14.84 0.11
CA GLN A 112 -8.27 13.92 -0.17
C GLN A 112 -7.83 12.74 -1.04
N THR A 113 -6.87 12.99 -1.92
CA THR A 113 -6.27 11.97 -2.78
C THR A 113 -4.77 11.86 -2.53
N LEU A 114 -4.17 10.74 -2.93
CA LEU A 114 -2.73 10.52 -2.81
C LEU A 114 -1.94 11.52 -3.65
N ASP A 115 -2.40 11.81 -4.86
CA ASP A 115 -1.75 12.70 -5.82
C ASP A 115 -1.97 14.18 -5.51
N GLY A 116 -2.97 14.49 -4.67
CA GLY A 116 -3.30 15.86 -4.29
C GLY A 116 -3.85 16.70 -5.46
N ASP A 117 -4.58 16.07 -6.35
CA ASP A 117 -5.18 16.66 -7.56
C ASP A 117 -6.57 17.26 -7.33
N THR A 118 -7.10 17.15 -6.12
CA THR A 118 -8.41 17.72 -5.75
C THR A 118 -8.36 19.25 -5.85
N ALA A 119 -9.34 19.81 -6.55
CA ALA A 119 -9.46 21.25 -6.72
C ALA A 119 -9.63 21.96 -5.35
N VAL A 120 -8.74 22.90 -5.07
CA VAL A 120 -8.81 23.73 -3.87
C VAL A 120 -9.80 24.87 -4.08
N PRO A 121 -10.89 24.98 -3.31
CA PRO A 121 -11.85 26.07 -3.47
C PRO A 121 -11.21 27.41 -3.10
N THR A 122 -11.67 28.48 -3.72
CA THR A 122 -11.17 29.86 -3.46
C THR A 122 -11.39 30.33 -2.02
N THR A 123 -12.28 29.67 -1.29
CA THR A 123 -12.54 29.92 0.13
C THR A 123 -11.51 29.29 1.05
N ALA A 124 -10.65 28.40 0.54
CA ALA A 124 -9.56 27.78 1.29
C ALA A 124 -8.34 28.71 1.28
N ASP A 125 -8.39 29.73 2.12
CA ASP A 125 -7.28 30.70 2.28
C ASP A 125 -6.59 30.43 3.64
N PRO A 126 -5.31 30.03 3.62
CA PRO A 126 -4.54 29.74 4.83
C PRO A 126 -4.26 30.96 5.71
N ALA A 127 -4.49 32.16 5.22
CA ALA A 127 -4.36 33.40 5.99
C ALA A 127 -5.59 33.69 6.85
N LEU A 128 -6.72 33.04 6.58
CA LEU A 128 -7.94 33.20 7.39
C LEU A 128 -7.84 32.44 8.71
N PRO A 129 -8.51 32.91 9.78
CA PRO A 129 -8.65 32.13 10.99
C PRO A 129 -9.23 30.74 10.72
N PRO A 130 -8.78 29.70 11.45
CA PRO A 130 -9.27 28.34 11.23
C PRO A 130 -10.78 28.23 11.40
N ARG A 131 -11.41 27.51 10.48
CA ARG A 131 -12.83 27.12 10.57
C ARG A 131 -12.93 25.61 10.66
N TRP A 132 -13.17 25.11 11.86
CA TRP A 132 -13.14 23.71 12.17
C TRP A 132 -14.43 22.98 11.80
N ARG A 133 -14.29 21.82 11.13
CA ARG A 133 -15.34 20.84 10.87
C ARG A 133 -14.94 19.51 11.49
N ARG A 134 -15.78 18.93 12.33
CA ARG A 134 -15.53 17.62 12.93
C ARG A 134 -15.65 16.52 11.88
N ILE A 135 -14.65 15.64 11.80
CA ILE A 135 -14.57 14.52 10.84
C ILE A 135 -14.42 13.16 11.51
N GLY A 136 -14.17 13.11 12.81
CA GLY A 136 -14.05 11.87 13.58
C GLY A 136 -14.41 12.04 15.03
N THR A 137 -14.78 10.94 15.69
CA THR A 137 -15.15 10.89 17.12
C THR A 137 -14.03 10.36 18.02
N GLU A 138 -13.05 9.73 17.44
CA GLU A 138 -11.88 9.20 18.13
C GLU A 138 -10.67 10.12 17.94
N PRO A 139 -9.71 10.19 18.87
CA PRO A 139 -8.51 10.99 18.74
C PRO A 139 -7.47 10.33 17.82
N VAL A 140 -7.89 9.91 16.63
CA VAL A 140 -7.09 9.23 15.60
C VAL A 140 -7.37 9.85 14.24
N ALA A 141 -6.38 10.53 13.69
CA ALA A 141 -6.46 11.12 12.36
C ALA A 141 -5.78 10.23 11.32
N ARG A 142 -6.39 10.12 10.13
CA ARG A 142 -5.80 9.46 8.95
C ARG A 142 -5.91 10.39 7.76
N TRP A 143 -4.79 10.62 7.06
CA TRP A 143 -4.79 11.50 5.89
C TRP A 143 -3.66 11.12 4.92
N HIS A 144 -3.85 11.46 3.65
CA HIS A 144 -2.75 11.48 2.70
C HIS A 144 -1.89 12.71 2.95
N ASP A 145 -0.57 12.59 2.79
CA ASP A 145 0.34 13.71 2.91
C ASP A 145 1.40 13.66 1.80
N ARG A 146 1.35 14.62 0.89
CA ARG A 146 2.27 14.67 -0.26
C ARG A 146 3.74 14.76 0.13
N ARG A 147 4.04 15.23 1.36
CA ARG A 147 5.40 15.27 1.89
C ARG A 147 5.99 13.87 2.06
N THR A 148 5.13 12.85 2.24
CA THR A 148 5.53 11.47 2.53
C THR A 148 5.59 10.58 1.31
N HIS A 149 5.22 11.09 0.11
CA HIS A 149 5.15 10.34 -1.14
C HIS A 149 6.00 10.97 -2.24
N TRP A 150 6.35 10.18 -3.24
CA TRP A 150 6.85 10.70 -4.50
C TRP A 150 5.66 11.02 -5.40
N THR A 151 5.50 12.29 -5.77
CA THR A 151 4.35 12.80 -6.52
C THR A 151 4.71 13.29 -7.93
N GLU A 152 5.97 13.10 -8.35
CA GLU A 152 6.41 13.47 -9.69
C GLU A 152 6.26 12.27 -10.64
N GLU A 153 5.88 12.52 -11.89
CA GLU A 153 5.74 11.50 -12.94
C GLU A 153 7.07 10.80 -13.24
N THR A 154 8.18 11.53 -13.12
CA THR A 154 9.51 11.01 -13.40
C THR A 154 10.15 10.51 -12.11
N ALA A 155 10.61 9.26 -12.11
CA ALA A 155 11.38 8.71 -10.99
C ALA A 155 12.64 9.53 -10.71
N PRO A 156 13.12 9.60 -9.44
CA PRO A 156 14.35 10.29 -9.07
C PRO A 156 15.56 9.82 -9.88
N ASP A 157 16.53 10.70 -10.15
CA ASP A 157 17.71 10.39 -10.96
C ASP A 157 18.47 9.17 -10.45
N GLN A 158 18.61 9.04 -9.14
CA GLN A 158 19.28 7.90 -8.50
C GLN A 158 18.56 6.57 -8.74
N VAL A 159 17.23 6.58 -8.80
CA VAL A 159 16.43 5.39 -9.14
C VAL A 159 16.58 5.07 -10.62
N ARG A 160 16.54 6.06 -11.52
CA ARG A 160 16.74 5.87 -12.96
C ARG A 160 18.14 5.34 -13.29
N ALA A 161 19.15 5.74 -12.51
CA ALA A 161 20.53 5.28 -12.69
C ALA A 161 20.74 3.83 -12.21
N ALA A 162 19.99 3.36 -11.19
CA ALA A 162 20.13 2.01 -10.63
C ALA A 162 18.78 1.52 -10.07
N PRO A 163 17.79 1.20 -10.94
CA PRO A 163 16.44 0.85 -10.52
C PRO A 163 16.35 -0.50 -9.79
N ASP A 164 17.38 -1.32 -9.93
CA ASP A 164 17.53 -2.65 -9.31
C ASP A 164 18.01 -2.61 -7.86
N ARG A 165 18.25 -1.42 -7.30
CA ARG A 165 18.78 -1.24 -5.93
C ARG A 165 17.87 -0.40 -5.07
N PRO A 166 17.82 -0.65 -3.75
CA PRO A 166 17.13 0.23 -2.81
C PRO A 166 17.81 1.60 -2.74
N HIS A 167 16.99 2.67 -2.69
CA HIS A 167 17.48 4.04 -2.56
C HIS A 167 16.70 4.77 -1.47
N ARG A 168 17.39 5.52 -0.59
CA ARG A 168 16.76 6.53 0.23
C ARG A 168 16.44 7.73 -0.65
N ILE A 169 15.15 8.04 -0.86
CA ILE A 169 14.71 9.13 -1.72
C ILE A 169 14.79 10.45 -0.96
N ARG A 170 14.18 10.49 0.22
CA ARG A 170 14.24 11.66 1.10
C ARG A 170 13.84 11.32 2.53
N ASP A 171 14.28 12.14 3.45
CA ASP A 171 13.67 12.26 4.76
C ASP A 171 12.54 13.28 4.66
N TRP A 172 11.42 13.02 5.34
CA TRP A 172 10.28 13.93 5.33
C TRP A 172 9.91 14.36 6.74
N VAL A 173 9.30 15.54 6.81
CA VAL A 173 8.83 16.14 8.05
C VAL A 173 7.42 16.67 7.85
N VAL A 174 6.53 16.30 8.77
CA VAL A 174 5.20 16.91 8.93
C VAL A 174 5.20 17.68 10.25
N PRO A 175 5.12 19.03 10.20
CA PRO A 175 5.11 19.83 11.41
C PRO A 175 3.81 19.64 12.20
N LEU A 176 3.94 19.45 13.49
CA LEU A 176 2.86 19.38 14.47
C LEU A 176 3.03 20.50 15.48
N ARG A 177 1.97 20.81 16.21
CA ARG A 177 1.99 21.76 17.33
C ARG A 177 1.19 21.19 18.52
N ASP A 178 1.87 21.07 19.68
CA ASP A 178 1.28 20.70 20.97
C ASP A 178 1.30 21.94 21.86
N GLY A 179 0.20 22.67 21.91
CA GLY A 179 0.11 23.99 22.52
C GLY A 179 1.05 25.00 21.81
N THR A 180 2.10 25.47 22.49
CA THR A 180 3.12 26.36 21.91
C THR A 180 4.35 25.63 21.41
N THR A 181 4.44 24.31 21.63
CA THR A 181 5.61 23.52 21.27
C THR A 181 5.48 22.99 19.84
N VAL A 182 6.48 23.27 19.02
CA VAL A 182 6.60 22.67 17.69
C VAL A 182 7.18 21.26 17.85
N VAL A 183 6.52 20.30 17.23
CA VAL A 183 6.92 18.88 17.18
C VAL A 183 7.00 18.48 15.71
N GLU A 184 8.08 17.83 15.32
CA GLU A 184 8.24 17.34 13.95
C GLU A 184 7.91 15.85 13.89
N LEU A 185 6.86 15.48 13.17
CA LEU A 185 6.66 14.09 12.79
C LEU A 185 7.61 13.78 11.64
N ARG A 186 8.59 12.92 11.92
CA ARG A 186 9.67 12.58 10.97
C ARG A 186 9.49 11.19 10.40
N GLY A 187 9.93 11.03 9.18
CA GLY A 187 9.98 9.73 8.52
C GLY A 187 10.86 9.73 7.28
N ILE A 188 10.75 8.65 6.55
CA ILE A 188 11.60 8.34 5.40
C ILE A 188 10.76 7.90 4.22
N LEU A 189 11.25 8.18 3.03
CA LEU A 189 10.73 7.64 1.77
C LEU A 189 11.86 6.88 1.08
N ASP A 190 11.66 5.59 0.89
CA ASP A 190 12.60 4.70 0.23
C ASP A 190 12.01 4.20 -1.09
N TRP A 191 12.87 4.04 -2.11
CA TRP A 191 12.61 3.20 -3.27
C TRP A 191 13.03 1.77 -2.95
N LEU A 192 12.19 0.80 -3.24
CA LEU A 192 12.50 -0.62 -3.19
C LEU A 192 12.36 -1.17 -4.61
N PRO A 193 13.38 -1.88 -5.13
CA PRO A 193 13.28 -2.43 -6.46
C PRO A 193 12.13 -3.44 -6.54
N PRO A 194 11.42 -3.50 -7.69
CA PRO A 194 10.39 -4.51 -7.89
C PRO A 194 11.00 -5.92 -7.77
N PRO A 195 10.20 -6.91 -7.34
CA PRO A 195 10.65 -8.30 -7.29
C PRO A 195 11.12 -8.77 -8.68
N ASP A 196 12.20 -9.58 -8.71
CA ASP A 196 12.69 -10.17 -9.96
C ASP A 196 11.62 -11.07 -10.60
N PRO A 197 11.06 -10.68 -11.76
CA PRO A 197 9.99 -11.46 -12.40
C PRO A 197 10.50 -12.83 -12.86
N ALA A 198 11.77 -12.99 -13.21
CA ALA A 198 12.33 -14.26 -13.64
C ALA A 198 12.36 -15.27 -12.48
N ALA A 199 12.72 -14.82 -11.28
CA ALA A 199 12.68 -15.66 -10.07
C ALA A 199 11.25 -16.14 -9.77
N TRP A 200 10.25 -15.26 -9.86
CA TRP A 200 8.84 -15.60 -9.67
C TRP A 200 8.33 -16.62 -10.69
N TRP A 201 8.68 -16.44 -11.97
CA TRP A 201 8.32 -17.39 -13.01
C TRP A 201 9.01 -18.75 -12.80
N ALA A 202 10.27 -18.76 -12.35
CA ALA A 202 10.96 -19.99 -12.00
C ALA A 202 10.27 -20.74 -10.86
N TYR A 203 9.86 -20.07 -9.79
CA TYR A 203 9.10 -20.68 -8.71
C TYR A 203 7.72 -21.19 -9.16
N ALA A 204 7.02 -20.43 -9.98
CA ALA A 204 5.73 -20.85 -10.54
C ALA A 204 5.88 -22.12 -11.41
N LEU A 205 6.92 -22.17 -12.25
CA LEU A 205 7.23 -23.34 -13.07
C LEU A 205 7.60 -24.56 -12.21
N LEU A 206 8.46 -24.37 -11.22
CA LEU A 206 8.82 -25.46 -10.28
C LEU A 206 7.60 -26.00 -9.53
N GLY A 207 6.72 -25.10 -9.07
CA GLY A 207 5.45 -25.48 -8.44
C GLY A 207 4.55 -26.27 -9.38
N ALA A 208 4.41 -25.82 -10.63
CA ALA A 208 3.61 -26.51 -11.65
C ALA A 208 4.18 -27.89 -11.97
N LEU A 209 5.52 -28.03 -12.08
CA LEU A 209 6.19 -29.30 -12.31
C LEU A 209 6.02 -30.25 -11.12
N ALA A 210 6.10 -29.74 -9.88
CA ALA A 210 5.87 -30.54 -8.70
C ALA A 210 4.42 -31.08 -8.64
N VAL A 211 3.43 -30.23 -8.91
CA VAL A 211 2.01 -30.63 -9.01
C VAL A 211 1.80 -31.69 -10.10
N ALA A 212 2.39 -31.46 -11.29
CA ALA A 212 2.33 -32.43 -12.38
C ALA A 212 2.99 -33.76 -12.01
N GLY A 213 4.16 -33.72 -11.38
CA GLY A 213 4.85 -34.92 -10.89
C GLY A 213 4.05 -35.71 -9.86
N LEU A 214 3.47 -35.03 -8.88
CA LEU A 214 2.61 -35.64 -7.86
C LEU A 214 1.36 -36.26 -8.48
N SER A 215 0.77 -35.66 -9.51
CA SER A 215 -0.42 -36.19 -10.19
C SER A 215 -0.16 -37.49 -10.99
N LEU A 216 1.10 -37.76 -11.32
CA LEU A 216 1.50 -38.99 -12.01
C LEU A 216 1.70 -40.17 -11.06
N LEU A 217 1.70 -39.96 -9.74
CA LEU A 217 1.83 -41.04 -8.78
C LEU A 217 0.58 -41.95 -8.78
N PRO A 218 0.71 -43.27 -8.92
CA PRO A 218 -0.42 -44.15 -9.31
C PRO A 218 -1.47 -44.37 -8.22
N THR A 219 -1.21 -44.04 -6.96
CA THR A 219 -2.15 -44.35 -5.86
C THR A 219 -2.53 -43.19 -4.96
N ARG A 220 -1.64 -42.20 -4.74
CA ARG A 220 -1.86 -41.08 -3.81
C ARG A 220 -1.62 -39.71 -4.42
N GLY A 221 -1.15 -39.61 -5.65
CA GLY A 221 -0.86 -38.35 -6.33
C GLY A 221 -2.05 -37.38 -6.38
N PRO A 222 -3.27 -37.83 -6.74
CA PRO A 222 -4.44 -36.94 -6.80
C PRO A 222 -4.86 -36.37 -5.44
N LEU A 223 -4.68 -37.15 -4.34
CA LEU A 223 -5.01 -36.73 -2.99
C LEU A 223 -4.00 -35.68 -2.47
N LEU A 224 -2.71 -35.82 -2.83
CA LEU A 224 -1.68 -34.87 -2.44
C LEU A 224 -1.79 -33.51 -3.18
N VAL A 225 -2.37 -33.52 -4.39
CA VAL A 225 -2.61 -32.31 -5.17
C VAL A 225 -3.88 -31.58 -4.71
N ALA A 226 -4.88 -32.31 -4.24
CA ALA A 226 -6.15 -31.73 -3.77
C ALA A 226 -6.04 -31.03 -2.40
N ALA A 227 -5.13 -31.49 -1.53
CA ALA A 227 -4.98 -30.95 -0.19
C ALA A 227 -4.63 -29.45 -0.11
N PRO A 228 -3.73 -28.88 -0.94
CA PRO A 228 -3.44 -27.46 -0.92
C PRO A 228 -4.48 -26.55 -1.61
N ALA A 229 -5.46 -27.12 -2.30
CA ALA A 229 -6.52 -26.35 -2.98
C ALA A 229 -7.71 -26.00 -2.06
N VAL A 230 -7.72 -26.50 -0.81
CA VAL A 230 -8.80 -26.32 0.18
C VAL A 230 -8.40 -25.32 1.29
N LEU A 231 -7.16 -24.80 1.27
CA LEU A 231 -6.65 -23.77 2.18
C LEU A 231 -6.61 -22.41 1.52
#